data_8f234af63bc6ff6b391d02deb0b207c3
#
_entry.id   8f234af63bc6ff6b391d02deb0b207c3
#
_cell.length_a   1.000
_cell.length_b   1.000
_cell.length_c   1.000
_cell.angle_alpha   90.00
_cell.angle_beta   90.00
_cell.angle_gamma   90.00
#
_symmetry.space_group_name_H-M   'P 1'
#
loop_
_entity.id
_entity.type
_entity.pdbx_description
1 polymer ?
#
loop_
_entity_poly.entity_id
_entity_poly.type
_entity_poly.pdbx_seq_one_letter_code
_entity_poly.pdbx_strand_id
1 'polypeptide(L)'
;LTGFIPQTDGIAKVAGFDTVEAPIEVKRRVGYLPESNPLYKDMYVKEYLHYVATIFQLPNPIAKVNEMIAMTGLAKEQDKKIHQLSKGYKQRVGIAQAIIHNPEVLILDEPTSGLDPNQLDEIRKLILKIGKEKTVLLSTHIMQEVEAMCDRVIIINKGKIVADNLTSNMRKMGVKEAIVAVEFSNKINLDELKKISNVQRIEQGKTNDFKLFLKDSNVDIRQEIFQMAVSHSWSILAMQMEERDLEGVFKELTNK
;
A
#
# COMPACT_ATOMS: atom_id res chain seq x y z
N LEU A 1 -4.31 -18.58 -3.38
CA LEU A 1 -5.53 -18.06 -3.99
C LEU A 1 -5.51 -18.20 -5.52
N THR A 2 -4.40 -17.87 -6.18
CA THR A 2 -4.26 -17.99 -7.66
C THR A 2 -4.20 -19.44 -8.16
N GLY A 3 -4.01 -20.43 -7.27
CA GLY A 3 -3.83 -21.83 -7.62
C GLY A 3 -2.47 -22.14 -8.27
N PHE A 4 -1.48 -21.23 -8.17
CA PHE A 4 -0.14 -21.47 -8.68
C PHE A 4 0.63 -22.51 -7.84
N ILE A 5 0.46 -22.44 -6.51
CA ILE A 5 0.95 -23.45 -5.57
C ILE A 5 -0.27 -23.99 -4.81
N PRO A 6 -0.47 -25.33 -4.74
CA PRO A 6 -1.54 -25.90 -3.96
C PRO A 6 -1.31 -25.66 -2.46
N GLN A 7 -2.37 -25.47 -1.70
CA GLN A 7 -2.28 -25.37 -0.24
C GLN A 7 -1.86 -26.72 0.36
N THR A 8 -1.06 -26.69 1.41
CA THR A 8 -0.63 -27.88 2.14
C THR A 8 -1.75 -28.41 3.03
N ASP A 9 -2.56 -27.49 3.58
CA ASP A 9 -3.69 -27.81 4.47
C ASP A 9 -4.71 -26.64 4.45
N GLY A 10 -5.91 -26.90 4.91
CA GLY A 10 -7.00 -25.94 4.97
C GLY A 10 -7.77 -25.80 3.65
N ILE A 11 -8.69 -24.83 3.62
CA ILE A 11 -9.58 -24.56 2.48
C ILE A 11 -9.39 -23.11 2.05
N ALA A 12 -9.20 -22.89 0.74
CA ALA A 12 -9.14 -21.58 0.14
C ALA A 12 -10.24 -21.42 -0.92
N LYS A 13 -11.05 -20.36 -0.80
CA LYS A 13 -12.13 -20.08 -1.76
C LYS A 13 -11.98 -18.67 -2.33
N VAL A 14 -12.28 -18.53 -3.63
CA VAL A 14 -12.34 -17.23 -4.32
C VAL A 14 -13.66 -17.17 -5.07
N ALA A 15 -14.41 -16.08 -4.87
CA ALA A 15 -15.75 -15.91 -5.47
C ALA A 15 -16.67 -17.13 -5.24
N GLY A 16 -16.57 -17.78 -4.07
CA GLY A 16 -17.35 -18.97 -3.70
C GLY A 16 -16.79 -20.32 -4.18
N PHE A 17 -15.80 -20.33 -5.07
CA PHE A 17 -15.20 -21.54 -5.64
C PHE A 17 -13.92 -21.95 -4.90
N ASP A 18 -13.81 -23.25 -4.61
CA ASP A 18 -12.61 -23.82 -4.00
C ASP A 18 -11.45 -23.86 -4.99
N THR A 19 -10.26 -23.47 -4.52
CA THR A 19 -9.07 -23.34 -5.39
C THR A 19 -8.51 -24.69 -5.86
N VAL A 20 -8.83 -25.76 -5.19
CA VAL A 20 -8.40 -27.15 -5.52
C VAL A 20 -9.48 -27.89 -6.30
N GLU A 21 -10.74 -27.82 -5.83
CA GLU A 21 -11.85 -28.57 -6.43
C GLU A 21 -12.34 -27.93 -7.75
N ALA A 22 -12.27 -26.59 -7.84
CA ALA A 22 -12.76 -25.84 -9.01
C ALA A 22 -11.72 -24.83 -9.57
N PRO A 23 -10.47 -25.23 -9.88
CA PRO A 23 -9.39 -24.33 -10.22
C PRO A 23 -9.65 -23.51 -11.49
N ILE A 24 -10.38 -24.06 -12.47
CA ILE A 24 -10.73 -23.36 -13.69
C ILE A 24 -11.73 -22.22 -13.42
N GLU A 25 -12.73 -22.48 -12.57
CA GLU A 25 -13.71 -21.48 -12.17
C GLU A 25 -13.07 -20.32 -11.39
N VAL A 26 -12.09 -20.63 -10.52
CA VAL A 26 -11.29 -19.62 -9.84
C VAL A 26 -10.49 -18.79 -10.83
N LYS A 27 -9.75 -19.43 -11.76
CA LYS A 27 -8.92 -18.71 -12.76
C LYS A 27 -9.73 -17.82 -13.68
N ARG A 28 -10.97 -18.19 -14.01
CA ARG A 28 -11.88 -17.33 -14.78
C ARG A 28 -12.31 -16.06 -14.05
N ARG A 29 -12.32 -16.10 -12.70
CA ARG A 29 -12.77 -14.98 -11.85
C ARG A 29 -11.65 -14.18 -11.23
N VAL A 30 -10.41 -14.62 -11.40
CA VAL A 30 -9.23 -13.98 -10.85
C VAL A 30 -8.40 -13.35 -11.95
N GLY A 31 -8.13 -12.06 -11.82
CA GLY A 31 -7.01 -11.40 -12.51
C GLY A 31 -5.79 -11.42 -11.62
N TYR A 32 -4.62 -11.71 -12.16
CA TYR A 32 -3.38 -11.77 -11.38
C TYR A 32 -2.25 -11.03 -12.07
N LEU A 33 -1.61 -10.16 -11.32
CA LEU A 33 -0.36 -9.49 -11.68
C LEU A 33 0.72 -9.92 -10.68
N PRO A 34 1.67 -10.79 -11.06
CA PRO A 34 2.80 -11.14 -10.22
C PRO A 34 3.84 -10.01 -10.19
N GLU A 35 4.64 -9.93 -9.14
CA GLU A 35 5.71 -8.95 -8.98
C GLU A 35 6.66 -8.89 -10.19
N SER A 36 7.10 -10.05 -10.68
CA SER A 36 8.02 -10.15 -11.81
C SER A 36 7.43 -9.77 -13.17
N ASN A 37 6.10 -9.72 -13.28
CA ASN A 37 5.34 -9.39 -14.50
C ASN A 37 5.89 -10.05 -15.78
N PRO A 38 5.71 -11.37 -15.98
CA PRO A 38 6.36 -12.16 -17.04
C PRO A 38 5.68 -11.95 -18.41
N LEU A 39 5.89 -10.80 -19.02
CA LEU A 39 5.36 -10.44 -20.33
C LEU A 39 6.18 -11.04 -21.47
N TYR A 40 5.55 -11.29 -22.62
CA TYR A 40 6.24 -11.71 -23.86
C TYR A 40 6.90 -10.49 -24.50
N LYS A 41 8.18 -10.30 -24.18
CA LYS A 41 8.95 -9.07 -24.46
C LYS A 41 9.07 -8.71 -25.93
N ASP A 42 9.02 -9.69 -26.85
CA ASP A 42 9.17 -9.50 -28.28
C ASP A 42 7.85 -9.23 -29.02
N MET A 43 6.70 -9.42 -28.35
CA MET A 43 5.40 -9.08 -28.88
C MET A 43 5.13 -7.57 -28.79
N TYR A 44 4.31 -7.04 -29.71
CA TYR A 44 3.74 -5.72 -29.59
C TYR A 44 2.67 -5.71 -28.49
N VAL A 45 2.47 -4.57 -27.83
CA VAL A 45 1.49 -4.44 -26.73
C VAL A 45 0.10 -4.90 -27.16
N LYS A 46 -0.37 -4.41 -28.32
CA LYS A 46 -1.70 -4.75 -28.86
C LYS A 46 -1.79 -6.23 -29.24
N GLU A 47 -0.75 -6.78 -29.81
CA GLU A 47 -0.64 -8.20 -30.16
C GLU A 47 -0.72 -9.09 -28.91
N TYR A 48 0.03 -8.74 -27.87
CA TYR A 48 0.04 -9.47 -26.61
C TYR A 48 -1.33 -9.46 -25.92
N LEU A 49 -1.99 -8.31 -25.85
CA LEU A 49 -3.33 -8.21 -25.28
C LEU A 49 -4.35 -8.99 -26.12
N HIS A 50 -4.23 -8.98 -27.43
CA HIS A 50 -5.07 -9.80 -28.31
C HIS A 50 -4.86 -11.29 -28.08
N TYR A 51 -3.62 -11.73 -27.93
CA TYR A 51 -3.27 -13.10 -27.59
C TYR A 51 -3.93 -13.53 -26.27
N VAL A 52 -3.83 -12.71 -25.23
CA VAL A 52 -4.49 -12.98 -23.93
C VAL A 52 -6.01 -13.06 -24.08
N ALA A 53 -6.63 -12.12 -24.80
CA ALA A 53 -8.07 -12.13 -25.06
C ALA A 53 -8.52 -13.41 -25.77
N THR A 54 -7.70 -13.95 -26.67
CA THR A 54 -7.95 -15.21 -27.37
C THR A 54 -7.88 -16.41 -26.43
N ILE A 55 -6.91 -16.45 -25.50
CA ILE A 55 -6.79 -17.52 -24.48
C ILE A 55 -8.08 -17.59 -23.63
N PHE A 56 -8.60 -16.43 -23.23
CA PHE A 56 -9.87 -16.35 -22.49
C PHE A 56 -11.13 -16.50 -23.34
N GLN A 57 -10.98 -16.72 -24.66
CA GLN A 57 -12.07 -16.90 -25.62
C GLN A 57 -13.09 -15.75 -25.53
N LEU A 58 -12.59 -14.51 -25.41
CA LEU A 58 -13.47 -13.36 -25.25
C LEU A 58 -14.27 -13.09 -26.53
N PRO A 59 -15.58 -12.80 -26.41
CA PRO A 59 -16.34 -12.30 -27.54
C PRO A 59 -15.79 -10.92 -27.94
N ASN A 60 -15.56 -10.71 -29.23
CA ASN A 60 -15.07 -9.45 -29.77
C ASN A 60 -13.70 -8.99 -29.17
N PRO A 61 -12.64 -9.78 -29.31
CA PRO A 61 -11.36 -9.52 -28.67
C PRO A 61 -10.72 -8.19 -29.07
N ILE A 62 -10.95 -7.71 -30.30
CA ILE A 62 -10.43 -6.42 -30.79
C ILE A 62 -11.01 -5.24 -29.99
N ALA A 63 -12.33 -5.23 -29.79
CA ALA A 63 -12.98 -4.17 -29.00
C ALA A 63 -12.48 -4.19 -27.56
N LYS A 64 -12.33 -5.38 -26.96
CA LYS A 64 -11.85 -5.52 -25.58
C LYS A 64 -10.40 -5.08 -25.41
N VAL A 65 -9.55 -5.36 -26.36
CA VAL A 65 -8.15 -4.88 -26.39
C VAL A 65 -8.11 -3.36 -26.46
N ASN A 66 -8.90 -2.73 -27.33
CA ASN A 66 -8.96 -1.26 -27.43
C ASN A 66 -9.47 -0.62 -26.13
N GLU A 67 -10.47 -1.22 -25.50
CA GLU A 67 -10.97 -0.80 -24.19
C GLU A 67 -9.85 -0.83 -23.13
N MET A 68 -9.10 -1.94 -23.05
CA MET A 68 -8.00 -2.08 -22.09
C MET A 68 -6.87 -1.09 -22.35
N ILE A 69 -6.50 -0.87 -23.61
CA ILE A 69 -5.49 0.13 -24.01
C ILE A 69 -5.92 1.53 -23.55
N ALA A 70 -7.18 1.89 -23.74
CA ALA A 70 -7.71 3.18 -23.31
C ALA A 70 -7.74 3.29 -21.78
N MET A 71 -8.25 2.26 -21.08
CA MET A 71 -8.38 2.24 -19.63
C MET A 71 -7.04 2.38 -18.91
N THR A 72 -6.01 1.68 -19.42
CA THR A 72 -4.67 1.61 -18.78
C THR A 72 -3.70 2.67 -19.31
N GLY A 73 -4.13 3.56 -20.21
CA GLY A 73 -3.30 4.64 -20.75
C GLY A 73 -2.16 4.17 -21.66
N LEU A 74 -2.37 3.09 -22.40
CA LEU A 74 -1.40 2.49 -23.33
C LEU A 74 -1.50 2.99 -24.76
N ALA A 75 -2.38 3.95 -25.06
CA ALA A 75 -2.67 4.38 -26.43
C ALA A 75 -1.45 4.82 -27.24
N LYS A 76 -0.47 5.50 -26.61
CA LYS A 76 0.76 5.94 -27.26
C LYS A 76 1.81 4.83 -27.40
N GLU A 77 1.66 3.74 -26.68
CA GLU A 77 2.64 2.65 -26.57
C GLU A 77 2.16 1.36 -27.25
N GLN A 78 0.91 1.31 -27.75
CA GLN A 78 0.25 0.10 -28.22
C GLN A 78 0.95 -0.59 -29.41
N ASP A 79 1.65 0.18 -30.24
CA ASP A 79 2.35 -0.30 -31.42
C ASP A 79 3.86 -0.49 -31.19
N LYS A 80 4.32 -0.39 -29.93
CA LYS A 80 5.70 -0.72 -29.54
C LYS A 80 5.80 -2.15 -29.04
N LYS A 81 6.98 -2.74 -29.17
CA LYS A 81 7.31 -4.01 -28.53
C LYS A 81 7.45 -3.83 -27.02
N ILE A 82 7.01 -4.82 -26.24
CA ILE A 82 6.99 -4.76 -24.78
C ILE A 82 8.38 -4.51 -24.18
N HIS A 83 9.46 -5.03 -24.78
CA HIS A 83 10.80 -4.75 -24.26
C HIS A 83 11.21 -3.28 -24.33
N GLN A 84 10.63 -2.50 -25.26
CA GLN A 84 10.92 -1.08 -25.46
C GLN A 84 10.23 -0.16 -24.42
N LEU A 85 9.31 -0.71 -23.63
CA LEU A 85 8.54 0.05 -22.65
C LEU A 85 9.34 0.30 -21.37
N SER A 86 9.05 1.45 -20.71
CA SER A 86 9.49 1.69 -19.35
C SER A 86 8.86 0.67 -18.39
N LYS A 87 9.40 0.57 -17.16
CA LYS A 87 8.85 -0.31 -16.13
C LYS A 87 7.37 -0.01 -15.85
N GLY A 88 6.99 1.26 -15.74
CA GLY A 88 5.60 1.67 -15.50
C GLY A 88 4.66 1.28 -16.64
N TYR A 89 5.08 1.42 -17.89
CA TYR A 89 4.26 0.95 -19.02
C TYR A 89 4.16 -0.57 -19.07
N LYS A 90 5.21 -1.32 -18.73
CA LYS A 90 5.14 -2.77 -18.57
C LYS A 90 4.14 -3.17 -17.48
N GLN A 91 4.12 -2.43 -16.38
CA GLN A 91 3.15 -2.65 -15.31
C GLN A 91 1.71 -2.42 -15.77
N ARG A 92 1.47 -1.36 -16.56
CA ARG A 92 0.15 -1.10 -17.18
C ARG A 92 -0.28 -2.21 -18.13
N VAL A 93 0.65 -2.78 -18.92
CA VAL A 93 0.35 -3.95 -19.77
C VAL A 93 -0.02 -5.15 -18.91
N GLY A 94 0.69 -5.40 -17.80
CA GLY A 94 0.37 -6.47 -16.87
C GLY A 94 -1.00 -6.29 -16.19
N ILE A 95 -1.34 -5.05 -15.78
CA ILE A 95 -2.69 -4.76 -15.26
C ILE A 95 -3.75 -4.97 -16.35
N ALA A 96 -3.52 -4.47 -17.57
CA ALA A 96 -4.44 -4.67 -18.69
C ALA A 96 -4.71 -6.15 -18.96
N GLN A 97 -3.64 -6.99 -18.99
CA GLN A 97 -3.74 -8.44 -19.10
C GLN A 97 -4.57 -9.04 -17.97
N ALA A 98 -4.32 -8.61 -16.72
CA ALA A 98 -4.98 -9.17 -15.55
C ALA A 98 -6.49 -8.88 -15.51
N ILE A 99 -6.95 -7.77 -16.12
CA ILE A 99 -8.36 -7.37 -16.10
C ILE A 99 -9.12 -7.60 -17.41
N ILE A 100 -8.44 -8.02 -18.50
CA ILE A 100 -9.04 -8.11 -19.84
C ILE A 100 -10.26 -9.04 -19.92
N HIS A 101 -10.27 -10.13 -19.15
CA HIS A 101 -11.36 -11.09 -19.08
C HIS A 101 -12.46 -10.70 -18.07
N ASN A 102 -12.41 -9.48 -17.54
CA ASN A 102 -13.36 -8.91 -16.59
C ASN A 102 -13.52 -9.75 -15.30
N PRO A 103 -12.44 -10.05 -14.56
CA PRO A 103 -12.50 -10.84 -13.34
C PRO A 103 -13.28 -10.15 -12.22
N GLU A 104 -13.82 -10.93 -11.27
CA GLU A 104 -14.46 -10.43 -10.05
C GLU A 104 -13.43 -9.99 -9.00
N VAL A 105 -12.29 -10.67 -8.96
CA VAL A 105 -11.20 -10.45 -8.02
C VAL A 105 -9.91 -10.16 -8.76
N LEU A 106 -9.22 -9.09 -8.39
CA LEU A 106 -7.91 -8.73 -8.92
C LEU A 106 -6.85 -8.87 -7.82
N ILE A 107 -5.85 -9.70 -8.06
CA ILE A 107 -4.72 -9.88 -7.15
C ILE A 107 -3.49 -9.22 -7.76
N LEU A 108 -2.91 -8.26 -7.04
CA LEU A 108 -1.75 -7.48 -7.46
C LEU A 108 -0.61 -7.69 -6.46
N ASP A 109 0.50 -8.19 -6.94
CA ASP A 109 1.69 -8.46 -6.14
C ASP A 109 2.74 -7.38 -6.42
N GLU A 110 3.00 -6.51 -5.43
CA GLU A 110 3.92 -5.38 -5.49
C GLU A 110 3.75 -4.51 -6.78
N PRO A 111 2.53 -4.04 -7.11
CA PRO A 111 2.25 -3.44 -8.42
C PRO A 111 2.95 -2.11 -8.67
N THR A 112 3.48 -1.48 -7.63
CA THR A 112 4.12 -0.16 -7.66
C THR A 112 5.63 -0.22 -7.43
N SER A 113 6.17 -1.42 -7.16
CA SER A 113 7.58 -1.63 -6.86
C SER A 113 8.52 -1.08 -7.95
N GLY A 114 9.43 -0.18 -7.56
CA GLY A 114 10.47 0.40 -8.41
C GLY A 114 9.94 1.29 -9.54
N LEU A 115 8.79 1.91 -9.34
CA LEU A 115 8.27 2.98 -10.19
C LEU A 115 8.77 4.34 -9.70
N ASP A 116 8.91 5.30 -10.61
CA ASP A 116 9.12 6.70 -10.24
C ASP A 116 7.81 7.32 -9.68
N PRO A 117 7.90 8.45 -8.95
CA PRO A 117 6.73 9.05 -8.29
C PRO A 117 5.54 9.34 -9.22
N ASN A 118 5.79 9.77 -10.46
CA ASN A 118 4.73 10.07 -11.41
C ASN A 118 4.03 8.80 -11.89
N GLN A 119 4.80 7.76 -12.23
CA GLN A 119 4.27 6.46 -12.63
C GLN A 119 3.51 5.78 -11.49
N LEU A 120 4.00 5.91 -10.25
CA LEU A 120 3.35 5.39 -9.05
C LEU A 120 1.96 6.00 -8.89
N ASP A 121 1.83 7.33 -8.98
CA ASP A 121 0.54 8.02 -8.87
C ASP A 121 -0.46 7.59 -9.96
N GLU A 122 0.02 7.36 -11.17
CA GLU A 122 -0.81 6.92 -12.27
C GLU A 122 -1.31 5.48 -12.08
N ILE A 123 -0.45 4.56 -11.61
CA ILE A 123 -0.83 3.17 -11.27
C ILE A 123 -1.80 3.16 -10.09
N ARG A 124 -1.56 3.97 -9.05
CA ARG A 124 -2.46 4.10 -7.90
C ARG A 124 -3.86 4.53 -8.33
N LYS A 125 -3.98 5.58 -9.16
CA LYS A 125 -5.26 6.04 -9.70
C LYS A 125 -5.98 4.95 -10.51
N LEU A 126 -5.22 4.17 -11.29
CA LEU A 126 -5.76 3.05 -12.06
C LEU A 126 -6.31 1.95 -11.13
N ILE A 127 -5.55 1.54 -10.11
CA ILE A 127 -5.98 0.54 -9.13
C ILE A 127 -7.23 1.01 -8.37
N LEU A 128 -7.26 2.25 -7.89
CA LEU A 128 -8.42 2.83 -7.22
C LEU A 128 -9.66 2.87 -8.13
N LYS A 129 -9.49 3.17 -9.42
CA LYS A 129 -10.59 3.14 -10.39
C LYS A 129 -11.15 1.73 -10.55
N ILE A 130 -10.29 0.72 -10.66
CA ILE A 130 -10.69 -0.69 -10.77
C ILE A 130 -11.38 -1.16 -9.48
N GLY A 131 -10.85 -0.77 -8.32
CA GLY A 131 -11.37 -1.14 -6.99
C GLY A 131 -12.79 -0.65 -6.70
N LYS A 132 -13.31 0.34 -7.46
CA LYS A 132 -14.72 0.77 -7.32
C LYS A 132 -15.72 -0.30 -7.77
N GLU A 133 -15.32 -1.18 -8.67
CA GLU A 133 -16.20 -2.19 -9.29
C GLU A 133 -15.78 -3.63 -8.94
N LYS A 134 -14.56 -3.83 -8.46
CA LYS A 134 -13.96 -5.15 -8.25
C LYS A 134 -13.33 -5.27 -6.86
N THR A 135 -13.29 -6.49 -6.35
CA THR A 135 -12.46 -6.78 -5.17
C THR A 135 -10.99 -6.78 -5.57
N VAL A 136 -10.18 -5.91 -4.97
CA VAL A 136 -8.75 -5.86 -5.20
C VAL A 136 -8.01 -6.33 -3.96
N LEU A 137 -7.16 -7.35 -4.12
CA LEU A 137 -6.20 -7.81 -3.12
C LEU A 137 -4.81 -7.33 -3.54
N LEU A 138 -4.23 -6.45 -2.74
CA LEU A 138 -2.92 -5.85 -2.97
C LEU A 138 -1.92 -6.42 -1.96
N SER A 139 -0.80 -6.98 -2.41
CA SER A 139 0.36 -7.21 -1.54
C SER A 139 1.35 -6.07 -1.72
N THR A 140 1.84 -5.52 -0.62
CA THR A 140 2.87 -4.48 -0.60
C THR A 140 3.57 -4.44 0.76
N HIS A 141 4.81 -3.98 0.77
CA HIS A 141 5.56 -3.67 1.98
C HIS A 141 5.62 -2.16 2.26
N ILE A 142 4.98 -1.34 1.43
CA ILE A 142 4.98 0.12 1.52
C ILE A 142 3.70 0.60 2.22
N MET A 143 3.79 0.97 3.48
CA MET A 143 2.62 1.35 4.28
C MET A 143 1.88 2.57 3.75
N GLN A 144 2.59 3.51 3.13
CA GLN A 144 1.99 4.68 2.47
C GLN A 144 1.04 4.30 1.32
N GLU A 145 1.29 3.19 0.63
CA GLU A 145 0.39 2.66 -0.41
C GLU A 145 -0.85 2.04 0.21
N VAL A 146 -0.67 1.29 1.30
CA VAL A 146 -1.78 0.73 2.07
C VAL A 146 -2.71 1.84 2.53
N GLU A 147 -2.16 2.92 3.09
CA GLU A 147 -2.95 4.08 3.55
C GLU A 147 -3.69 4.79 2.42
N ALA A 148 -3.09 4.85 1.23
CA ALA A 148 -3.64 5.57 0.09
C ALA A 148 -4.69 4.77 -0.69
N MET A 149 -4.64 3.42 -0.65
CA MET A 149 -5.44 2.59 -1.57
C MET A 149 -6.30 1.53 -0.88
N CYS A 150 -6.02 1.15 0.38
CA CYS A 150 -6.67 0.01 1.00
C CYS A 150 -7.67 0.42 2.07
N ASP A 151 -8.87 -0.15 2.03
CA ASP A 151 -9.90 0.00 3.06
C ASP A 151 -9.63 -0.92 4.26
N ARG A 152 -9.04 -2.10 4.02
CA ARG A 152 -8.74 -3.14 5.02
C ARG A 152 -7.31 -3.63 4.85
N VAL A 153 -6.67 -3.94 5.97
CA VAL A 153 -5.28 -4.40 6.04
C VAL A 153 -5.21 -5.71 6.80
N ILE A 154 -4.48 -6.66 6.23
CA ILE A 154 -4.11 -7.92 6.88
C ILE A 154 -2.59 -7.94 6.99
N ILE A 155 -2.06 -8.00 8.22
CA ILE A 155 -0.62 -8.10 8.46
C ILE A 155 -0.27 -9.55 8.76
N ILE A 156 0.70 -10.08 8.02
CA ILE A 156 1.21 -11.44 8.18
C ILE A 156 2.66 -11.35 8.69
N ASN A 157 2.96 -12.05 9.78
CA ASN A 157 4.31 -12.19 10.32
C ASN A 157 4.60 -13.65 10.65
N LYS A 158 5.73 -14.19 10.19
CA LYS A 158 6.15 -15.58 10.42
C LYS A 158 5.03 -16.60 10.08
N GLY A 159 4.29 -16.37 8.98
CA GLY A 159 3.21 -17.23 8.52
C GLY A 159 1.90 -17.14 9.31
N LYS A 160 1.77 -16.18 10.24
CA LYS A 160 0.55 -15.97 11.04
C LYS A 160 -0.04 -14.59 10.77
N ILE A 161 -1.36 -14.52 10.76
CA ILE A 161 -2.07 -13.22 10.73
C ILE A 161 -1.92 -12.60 12.13
N VAL A 162 -1.21 -11.47 12.20
CA VAL A 162 -0.99 -10.73 13.45
C VAL A 162 -1.94 -9.53 13.58
N ALA A 163 -2.53 -9.08 12.47
CA ALA A 163 -3.60 -8.08 12.47
C ALA A 163 -4.50 -8.26 11.24
N ASP A 164 -5.78 -7.96 11.41
CA ASP A 164 -6.81 -7.92 10.36
C ASP A 164 -7.84 -6.87 10.74
N ASN A 165 -7.83 -5.71 10.07
CA ASN A 165 -8.70 -4.60 10.43
C ASN A 165 -8.89 -3.59 9.29
N LEU A 166 -9.87 -2.70 9.44
CA LEU A 166 -9.99 -1.53 8.57
C LEU A 166 -8.76 -0.62 8.74
N THR A 167 -8.29 -0.03 7.64
CA THR A 167 -7.14 0.89 7.64
C THR A 167 -7.34 2.05 8.61
N SER A 168 -8.55 2.60 8.69
CA SER A 168 -8.92 3.65 9.64
C SER A 168 -8.82 3.22 11.11
N ASN A 169 -9.03 1.93 11.40
CA ASN A 169 -8.96 1.40 12.75
C ASN A 169 -7.53 0.99 13.13
N MET A 170 -6.72 0.58 12.15
CA MET A 170 -5.32 0.21 12.38
C MET A 170 -4.51 1.36 12.99
N ARG A 171 -4.76 2.60 12.55
CA ARG A 171 -4.15 3.80 13.16
C ARG A 171 -4.52 3.97 14.63
N LYS A 172 -5.71 3.48 15.03
CA LYS A 172 -6.20 3.53 16.42
C LYS A 172 -5.72 2.35 17.26
N MET A 173 -5.32 1.23 16.65
CA MET A 173 -4.89 0.00 17.34
C MET A 173 -3.44 0.02 17.82
N GLY A 174 -2.58 0.79 17.16
CA GLY A 174 -1.24 1.06 17.73
C GLY A 174 -1.42 1.69 19.10
N VAL A 175 -0.69 1.20 20.11
CA VAL A 175 -0.72 1.74 21.47
C VAL A 175 -0.86 3.25 21.38
N LYS A 176 -1.85 3.82 22.10
CA LYS A 176 -2.26 5.23 22.06
C LYS A 176 -1.15 6.17 22.56
N GLU A 177 0.06 6.06 22.04
CA GLU A 177 1.11 7.02 22.31
C GLU A 177 1.02 8.12 21.27
N ALA A 178 0.31 9.19 21.59
CA ALA A 178 0.47 10.43 20.86
C ALA A 178 1.90 10.93 21.08
N ILE A 179 2.52 11.43 20.01
CA ILE A 179 3.89 11.93 20.06
C ILE A 179 3.85 13.43 19.75
N VAL A 180 4.45 14.24 20.60
CA VAL A 180 4.74 15.62 20.26
C VAL A 180 6.21 15.72 19.87
N ALA A 181 6.47 16.01 18.59
CA ALA A 181 7.80 16.34 18.11
C ALA A 181 8.04 17.84 18.30
N VAL A 182 9.15 18.19 18.93
CA VAL A 182 9.55 19.59 19.15
C VAL A 182 11.03 19.76 18.84
N GLU A 183 11.35 20.83 18.12
CA GLU A 183 12.72 21.25 17.82
C GLU A 183 13.00 22.61 18.43
N PHE A 184 14.13 22.72 19.16
CA PHE A 184 14.57 23.95 19.77
C PHE A 184 15.83 24.49 19.07
N SER A 185 15.97 25.83 19.02
CA SER A 185 17.17 26.47 18.49
C SER A 185 18.39 26.30 19.41
N ASN A 186 18.14 26.15 20.71
CA ASN A 186 19.15 26.12 21.75
C ASN A 186 19.17 24.77 22.46
N LYS A 187 20.31 24.43 23.06
CA LYS A 187 20.40 23.27 23.95
C LYS A 187 19.51 23.50 25.18
N ILE A 188 18.62 22.57 25.45
CA ILE A 188 17.66 22.67 26.57
C ILE A 188 17.99 21.66 27.66
N ASN A 189 17.45 21.87 28.87
CA ASN A 189 17.50 20.91 29.95
C ASN A 189 16.34 19.92 29.82
N LEU A 190 16.67 18.65 29.50
CA LEU A 190 15.70 17.56 29.38
C LEU A 190 14.86 17.31 30.63
N ASP A 191 15.41 17.58 31.81
CA ASP A 191 14.72 17.31 33.07
C ASP A 191 13.51 18.25 33.28
N GLU A 192 13.52 19.40 32.65
CA GLU A 192 12.36 20.28 32.64
C GLU A 192 11.22 19.68 31.80
N LEU A 193 11.50 19.15 30.60
CA LEU A 193 10.48 18.49 29.75
C LEU A 193 9.87 17.25 30.43
N LYS A 194 10.64 16.54 31.26
CA LYS A 194 10.14 15.39 32.04
C LYS A 194 9.14 15.77 33.12
N LYS A 195 9.07 17.05 33.52
CA LYS A 195 8.11 17.54 34.53
C LYS A 195 6.69 17.66 34.00
N ILE A 196 6.50 17.65 32.68
CA ILE A 196 5.19 17.69 32.03
C ILE A 196 4.45 16.41 32.40
N SER A 197 3.30 16.53 33.05
CA SER A 197 2.61 15.43 33.73
C SER A 197 2.18 14.30 32.78
N ASN A 198 1.83 14.64 31.53
CA ASN A 198 1.37 13.70 30.51
C ASN A 198 2.51 13.08 29.69
N VAL A 199 3.77 13.42 29.93
CA VAL A 199 4.92 12.81 29.26
C VAL A 199 5.25 11.47 29.91
N GLN A 200 5.28 10.40 29.10
CA GLN A 200 5.68 9.06 29.54
C GLN A 200 7.19 8.84 29.37
N ARG A 201 7.71 9.20 28.18
CA ARG A 201 9.13 9.11 27.84
C ARG A 201 9.52 10.16 26.83
N ILE A 202 10.80 10.47 26.76
CA ILE A 202 11.37 11.41 25.79
C ILE A 202 12.49 10.71 25.04
N GLU A 203 12.46 10.82 23.72
CA GLU A 203 13.57 10.41 22.86
C GLU A 203 14.22 11.68 22.28
N GLN A 204 15.54 11.76 22.35
CA GLN A 204 16.32 12.83 21.77
C GLN A 204 16.87 12.38 20.42
N GLY A 205 16.68 13.20 19.38
CA GLY A 205 17.26 13.00 18.08
C GLY A 205 18.72 13.43 17.98
N LYS A 206 19.20 13.70 16.77
CA LYS A 206 20.62 14.01 16.52
C LYS A 206 21.04 15.42 16.94
N THR A 207 20.08 16.34 17.03
CA THR A 207 20.29 17.75 17.40
C THR A 207 19.45 18.13 18.60
N ASN A 208 18.80 19.31 18.60
CA ASN A 208 17.90 19.76 19.66
C ASN A 208 16.43 19.39 19.33
N ASP A 209 16.23 18.27 18.69
CA ASP A 209 14.93 17.70 18.38
C ASP A 209 14.57 16.60 19.40
N PHE A 210 13.34 16.63 19.85
CA PHE A 210 12.82 15.74 20.87
C PHE A 210 11.47 15.19 20.48
N LYS A 211 11.25 13.90 20.76
CA LYS A 211 9.94 13.24 20.65
C LYS A 211 9.43 12.93 22.05
N LEU A 212 8.34 13.57 22.44
CA LEU A 212 7.67 13.37 23.72
C LEU A 212 6.50 12.41 23.51
N PHE A 213 6.58 11.25 24.13
CA PHE A 213 5.56 10.22 24.10
C PHE A 213 4.59 10.45 25.24
N LEU A 214 3.29 10.54 24.93
CA LEU A 214 2.25 10.90 25.88
C LEU A 214 1.63 9.66 26.55
N LYS A 215 1.26 9.78 27.83
CA LYS A 215 0.50 8.77 28.57
C LYS A 215 -0.94 8.68 28.08
N ASP A 216 -1.57 9.84 27.87
CA ASP A 216 -2.92 9.97 27.31
C ASP A 216 -2.89 10.74 25.99
N SER A 217 -3.31 10.08 24.94
CA SER A 217 -3.33 10.63 23.58
C SER A 217 -4.39 11.72 23.35
N ASN A 218 -5.36 11.85 24.27
CA ASN A 218 -6.40 12.86 24.15
C ASN A 218 -5.98 14.22 24.74
N VAL A 219 -4.84 14.27 25.43
CA VAL A 219 -4.34 15.50 26.08
C VAL A 219 -3.27 16.13 25.19
N ASP A 220 -3.57 17.29 24.66
CA ASP A 220 -2.61 18.09 23.88
C ASP A 220 -1.70 18.89 24.81
N ILE A 221 -0.43 18.54 24.86
CA ILE A 221 0.59 19.20 25.72
C ILE A 221 1.34 20.33 25.02
N ARG A 222 1.03 20.64 23.76
CA ARG A 222 1.78 21.66 23.00
C ARG A 222 1.72 23.03 23.66
N GLN A 223 0.58 23.38 24.27
CA GLN A 223 0.44 24.63 25.00
C GLN A 223 1.34 24.65 26.25
N GLU A 224 1.44 23.55 26.99
CA GLU A 224 2.30 23.42 28.17
C GLU A 224 3.79 23.52 27.80
N ILE A 225 4.21 22.85 26.70
CA ILE A 225 5.57 22.97 26.16
C ILE A 225 5.88 24.42 25.77
N PHE A 226 4.94 25.10 25.11
CA PHE A 226 5.11 26.49 24.71
C PHE A 226 5.29 27.42 25.93
N GLN A 227 4.45 27.31 26.96
CA GLN A 227 4.56 28.10 28.18
C GLN A 227 5.88 27.85 28.90
N MET A 228 6.33 26.59 28.96
CA MET A 228 7.63 26.21 29.51
C MET A 228 8.79 26.83 28.71
N ALA A 229 8.72 26.79 27.38
CA ALA A 229 9.71 27.40 26.52
C ALA A 229 9.82 28.93 26.77
N VAL A 230 8.71 29.61 26.89
CA VAL A 230 8.67 31.06 27.24
C VAL A 230 9.33 31.33 28.59
N SER A 231 8.99 30.54 29.62
CA SER A 231 9.52 30.73 30.98
C SER A 231 11.04 30.50 31.09
N HIS A 232 11.59 29.62 30.23
CA HIS A 232 13.01 29.29 30.21
C HIS A 232 13.78 29.97 29.08
N SER A 233 13.14 30.89 28.34
CA SER A 233 13.74 31.57 27.17
C SER A 233 14.25 30.61 26.10
N TRP A 234 13.55 29.48 25.89
CA TRP A 234 13.83 28.53 24.82
C TRP A 234 13.11 28.96 23.55
N SER A 235 13.78 28.91 22.41
CA SER A 235 13.18 29.23 21.13
C SER A 235 12.76 27.95 20.43
N ILE A 236 11.46 27.78 20.19
CA ILE A 236 10.92 26.65 19.44
C ILE A 236 11.04 26.97 17.95
N LEU A 237 11.68 26.09 17.18
CA LEU A 237 11.78 26.14 15.72
C LEU A 237 10.62 25.44 15.03
N ALA A 238 10.24 24.28 15.56
CA ALA A 238 9.09 23.50 15.09
C ALA A 238 8.44 22.77 16.25
N MET A 239 7.12 22.62 16.20
CA MET A 239 6.36 21.80 17.15
C MET A 239 5.13 21.25 16.46
N GLN A 240 4.99 19.92 16.44
CA GLN A 240 3.85 19.25 15.81
C GLN A 240 3.43 18.02 16.62
N MET A 241 2.14 17.70 16.56
CA MET A 241 1.66 16.42 17.03
C MET A 241 1.82 15.41 15.91
N GLU A 242 2.64 14.38 16.13
CA GLU A 242 2.77 13.28 15.19
C GLU A 242 1.69 12.24 15.53
N GLU A 243 0.78 11.99 14.60
CA GLU A 243 -0.03 10.79 14.65
C GLU A 243 0.84 9.61 14.21
N ARG A 244 0.76 8.48 14.92
CA ARG A 244 1.43 7.26 14.44
C ARG A 244 0.88 6.89 13.07
N ASP A 245 1.77 6.74 12.12
CA ASP A 245 1.50 6.17 10.81
C ASP A 245 1.35 4.64 10.91
N LEU A 246 0.79 4.03 9.87
CA LEU A 246 0.69 2.57 9.78
C LEU A 246 2.06 1.88 9.83
N GLU A 247 3.13 2.56 9.44
CA GLU A 247 4.49 2.02 9.47
C GLU A 247 4.95 1.76 10.92
N GLY A 248 4.64 2.65 11.86
CA GLY A 248 4.92 2.45 13.28
C GLY A 248 4.16 1.27 13.86
N VAL A 249 2.87 1.13 13.51
CA VAL A 249 2.04 -0.02 13.92
C VAL A 249 2.57 -1.32 13.34
N PHE A 250 2.95 -1.32 12.06
CA PHE A 250 3.54 -2.48 11.40
C PHE A 250 4.84 -2.94 12.07
N LYS A 251 5.77 -2.01 12.36
CA LYS A 251 7.03 -2.32 13.04
C LYS A 251 6.80 -2.94 14.42
N GLU A 252 5.84 -2.43 15.19
CA GLU A 252 5.52 -2.97 16.51
C GLU A 252 4.96 -4.40 16.44
N LEU A 253 4.08 -4.68 15.48
CA LEU A 253 3.46 -5.98 15.31
C LEU A 253 4.42 -7.04 14.71
N THR A 254 5.44 -6.61 13.98
CA THR A 254 6.39 -7.51 13.30
C THR A 254 7.71 -7.73 14.05
N ASN A 255 8.07 -6.84 14.99
CA ASN A 255 9.31 -6.94 15.78
C ASN A 255 9.18 -7.75 17.09
N LYS A 256 8.05 -8.43 17.29
CA LYS A 256 7.80 -9.33 18.42
C LYS A 256 8.18 -10.77 18.13
#